data_d2568f8218f0501b607da6a8ceb9f514
#
_entry.id   d2568f8218f0501b607da6a8ceb9f514
#
_cell.length_a   1.000
_cell.length_b   1.000
_cell.length_c   1.000
_cell.angle_alpha   90.00
_cell.angle_beta   90.00
_cell.angle_gamma   90.00
#
_symmetry.space_group_name_H-M   'P 1'
#
loop_
_entity.id
_entity.type
_entity.pdbx_description
1 polymer ?
#
loop_
_entity_poly.entity_id
_entity_poly.type
_entity_poly.pdbx_seq_one_letter_code
_entity_poly.pdbx_strand_id
1 'polypeptide(L)'
;MNRNRYGGHQALATLLLYSIVAFSSCGGDGPTDGVITLKLGHVSHPGALVAESADEFARRANEKLEGRAKVTVYGSSQLGSDEVLLQKLKLGTVDFSLPSTIMSTVVDQFGLFEMPYLVKDREHMKRIEEAVFWSDLAPLSEAKGYRPLAVWENGFRHITNKDHPIRTPGDLQGIKLRTPKGRWRVKMFQAYGANPTPMPLSEVFVALQTGVMDGQENPLSMISSTKFQEVQTYLSLTEHVYTPAYLLAGTRSWQKLPEDIRETLQATARETQEFVHRRGAEIDEELLTKLEEGGLEVNDVDRKAFEDASTGIYREFNETVDGGKALIDRAVALRDGEG
;
A
#
# COMPACT_ATOMS: atom_id res chain seq x y z
N MET A 1 83.17 13.88 -13.67
CA MET A 1 84.31 13.35 -12.89
C MET A 1 83.85 12.08 -12.23
N ASN A 2 84.39 10.98 -12.73
CA ASN A 2 85.11 9.88 -12.02
C ASN A 2 84.31 9.20 -10.86
N ARG A 3 84.23 7.93 -10.72
CA ARG A 3 84.75 6.65 -11.28
C ARG A 3 84.12 5.51 -10.48
N ASN A 4 83.67 4.48 -11.21
CA ASN A 4 84.04 3.07 -11.03
C ASN A 4 84.26 2.48 -9.63
N ARG A 5 83.71 1.29 -9.22
CA ARG A 5 84.13 -0.05 -9.70
C ARG A 5 83.39 -1.19 -8.98
N TYR A 6 83.03 -2.19 -9.73
CA TYR A 6 83.11 -3.66 -9.57
C TYR A 6 82.90 -4.26 -8.16
N GLY A 7 82.17 -5.28 -7.90
CA GLY A 7 82.09 -6.59 -8.53
C GLY A 7 81.52 -7.57 -7.52
N GLY A 8 81.10 -8.75 -8.01
CA GLY A 8 80.99 -9.94 -7.19
C GLY A 8 79.72 -10.78 -7.46
N HIS A 9 79.84 -11.73 -8.39
CA HIS A 9 78.88 -12.83 -8.57
C HIS A 9 78.92 -13.79 -7.38
N GLN A 10 77.76 -14.18 -6.85
CA GLN A 10 77.57 -15.53 -6.30
C GLN A 10 76.15 -15.99 -6.59
N ALA A 11 76.07 -17.04 -7.38
CA ALA A 11 74.86 -17.77 -7.67
C ALA A 11 74.52 -18.68 -6.46
N LEU A 12 73.33 -18.54 -5.90
CA LEU A 12 72.77 -19.54 -5.01
C LEU A 12 71.54 -20.11 -5.66
N ALA A 13 71.65 -21.38 -6.06
CA ALA A 13 70.55 -22.19 -6.51
C ALA A 13 69.64 -22.54 -5.34
N THR A 14 68.39 -22.03 -5.36
CA THR A 14 67.38 -22.44 -4.38
C THR A 14 66.39 -23.38 -5.03
N LEU A 15 66.38 -24.63 -4.58
CA LEU A 15 65.42 -25.65 -4.94
C LEU A 15 64.01 -25.20 -4.50
N LEU A 16 63.12 -25.04 -5.44
CA LEU A 16 61.68 -24.92 -5.16
C LEU A 16 61.07 -26.34 -5.00
N LEU A 17 60.74 -26.72 -3.76
CA LEU A 17 59.84 -27.83 -3.47
C LEU A 17 58.41 -27.39 -3.76
N TYR A 18 57.82 -27.93 -4.83
CA TYR A 18 56.37 -27.85 -5.09
C TYR A 18 55.64 -28.82 -4.17
N SER A 19 55.04 -28.28 -3.09
CA SER A 19 54.07 -29.02 -2.31
C SER A 19 52.74 -28.97 -3.02
N ILE A 20 52.33 -30.08 -3.67
CA ILE A 20 50.99 -30.28 -4.20
C ILE A 20 50.02 -30.47 -3.00
N VAL A 21 49.31 -29.42 -2.62
CA VAL A 21 48.17 -29.54 -1.72
C VAL A 21 47.00 -30.04 -2.55
N ALA A 22 46.65 -31.30 -2.41
CA ALA A 22 45.45 -31.88 -2.95
C ALA A 22 44.24 -31.26 -2.17
N PHE A 23 43.56 -30.33 -2.83
CA PHE A 23 42.23 -29.91 -2.36
C PHE A 23 41.26 -31.06 -2.65
N SER A 24 40.95 -31.84 -1.64
CA SER A 24 39.78 -32.72 -1.63
C SER A 24 38.55 -31.85 -1.66
N SER A 25 37.95 -31.69 -2.82
CA SER A 25 36.62 -31.12 -3.00
C SER A 25 35.63 -32.13 -2.41
N CYS A 26 35.30 -31.97 -1.11
CA CYS A 26 34.07 -32.51 -0.56
C CYS A 26 32.93 -31.62 -1.06
N GLY A 27 32.29 -32.01 -2.15
CA GLY A 27 30.97 -31.54 -2.53
C GLY A 27 29.97 -31.99 -1.49
N GLY A 28 29.57 -31.09 -0.65
CA GLY A 28 28.45 -31.17 0.22
C GLY A 28 27.67 -29.88 0.07
N ASP A 29 26.73 -29.85 -0.88
CA ASP A 29 25.63 -28.90 -0.83
C ASP A 29 24.73 -29.28 0.35
N GLY A 30 25.19 -28.94 1.56
CA GLY A 30 24.32 -28.84 2.72
C GLY A 30 23.50 -27.58 2.59
N PRO A 31 22.25 -27.54 3.09
CA PRO A 31 21.44 -26.34 3.08
C PRO A 31 22.21 -25.23 3.80
N THR A 32 22.38 -24.08 3.14
CA THR A 32 22.89 -22.86 3.76
C THR A 32 21.92 -22.50 4.87
N ASP A 33 22.30 -22.73 6.13
CA ASP A 33 21.57 -22.38 7.38
C ASP A 33 21.42 -20.85 7.55
N GLY A 34 20.89 -20.15 6.54
CA GLY A 34 20.61 -18.74 6.58
C GLY A 34 19.11 -18.51 6.64
N VAL A 35 18.61 -17.89 7.72
CA VAL A 35 17.23 -17.39 7.79
C VAL A 35 16.94 -16.48 6.62
N ILE A 36 15.93 -16.81 5.81
CA ILE A 36 15.50 -15.96 4.68
C ILE A 36 14.88 -14.70 5.26
N THR A 37 15.48 -13.53 5.00
CA THR A 37 14.95 -12.24 5.47
C THR A 37 14.04 -11.64 4.41
N LEU A 38 12.77 -11.38 4.79
CA LEU A 38 11.73 -10.82 3.96
C LEU A 38 11.35 -9.43 4.47
N LYS A 39 11.32 -8.43 3.59
CA LYS A 39 10.99 -7.05 3.92
C LYS A 39 9.57 -6.72 3.50
N LEU A 40 8.76 -6.23 4.45
CA LEU A 40 7.44 -5.66 4.19
C LEU A 40 7.50 -4.15 4.40
N GLY A 41 7.28 -3.35 3.34
CA GLY A 41 7.27 -1.89 3.39
C GLY A 41 5.87 -1.30 3.25
N HIS A 42 5.53 -0.31 4.07
CA HIS A 42 4.30 0.48 3.92
C HIS A 42 4.49 1.94 4.36
N VAL A 43 3.54 2.80 3.98
CA VAL A 43 3.62 4.26 4.24
C VAL A 43 2.92 4.69 5.53
N SER A 44 2.08 3.85 6.11
CA SER A 44 1.23 4.17 7.25
C SER A 44 2.02 4.29 8.56
N HIS A 45 1.56 5.17 9.44
CA HIS A 45 2.15 5.33 10.77
C HIS A 45 1.59 4.31 11.78
N PRO A 46 2.29 4.04 12.89
CA PRO A 46 1.78 3.20 13.97
C PRO A 46 0.40 3.68 14.45
N GLY A 47 -0.53 2.76 14.68
CA GLY A 47 -1.93 3.05 15.03
C GLY A 47 -2.87 3.21 13.83
N ALA A 48 -2.36 3.20 12.59
CA ALA A 48 -3.19 3.01 11.41
C ALA A 48 -3.55 1.54 11.22
N LEU A 49 -4.76 1.24 10.72
CA LEU A 49 -5.20 -0.12 10.45
C LEU A 49 -4.21 -0.90 9.56
N VAL A 50 -3.69 -0.26 8.52
CA VAL A 50 -2.70 -0.85 7.60
C VAL A 50 -1.40 -1.23 8.34
N ALA A 51 -0.94 -0.42 9.29
CA ALA A 51 0.24 -0.71 10.09
C ALA A 51 0.00 -1.90 11.03
N GLU A 52 -1.13 -1.88 11.79
CA GLU A 52 -1.52 -2.99 12.67
C GLU A 52 -1.68 -4.30 11.88
N SER A 53 -2.23 -4.25 10.66
CA SER A 53 -2.38 -5.40 9.78
C SER A 53 -1.04 -5.97 9.31
N ALA A 54 -0.08 -5.10 8.98
CA ALA A 54 1.27 -5.50 8.61
C ALA A 54 2.01 -6.19 9.76
N ASP A 55 1.90 -5.63 10.96
CA ASP A 55 2.53 -6.17 12.17
C ASP A 55 1.92 -7.52 12.56
N GLU A 56 0.59 -7.66 12.50
CA GLU A 56 -0.11 -8.92 12.79
C GLU A 56 0.24 -10.01 11.77
N PHE A 57 0.29 -9.67 10.48
CA PHE A 57 0.75 -10.59 9.45
C PHE A 57 2.18 -11.07 9.71
N ALA A 58 3.10 -10.13 9.98
CA ALA A 58 4.49 -10.48 10.25
C ALA A 58 4.64 -11.34 11.49
N ARG A 59 3.90 -11.05 12.57
CA ARG A 59 3.87 -11.84 13.79
C ARG A 59 3.44 -13.29 13.50
N ARG A 60 2.27 -13.47 12.87
CA ARG A 60 1.74 -14.81 12.53
C ARG A 60 2.66 -15.57 11.57
N ALA A 61 3.16 -14.88 10.53
CA ALA A 61 4.06 -15.50 9.57
C ALA A 61 5.35 -15.95 10.23
N ASN A 62 5.97 -15.13 11.09
CA ASN A 62 7.21 -15.48 11.79
C ASN A 62 7.03 -16.65 12.75
N GLU A 63 5.89 -16.75 13.44
CA GLU A 63 5.57 -17.90 14.27
C GLU A 63 5.49 -19.20 13.43
N LYS A 64 4.77 -19.18 12.31
CA LYS A 64 4.57 -20.36 11.44
C LYS A 64 5.82 -20.76 10.65
N LEU A 65 6.68 -19.80 10.34
CA LEU A 65 7.92 -20.05 9.61
C LEU A 65 9.04 -20.63 10.46
N GLU A 66 8.90 -20.65 11.80
CA GLU A 66 9.78 -21.34 12.76
C GLU A 66 11.28 -21.05 12.54
N GLY A 67 11.62 -19.80 12.20
CA GLY A 67 13.00 -19.34 11.97
C GLY A 67 13.57 -19.68 10.59
N ARG A 68 12.86 -20.37 9.71
CA ARG A 68 13.30 -20.64 8.33
C ARG A 68 13.27 -19.37 7.46
N ALA A 69 12.31 -18.49 7.72
CA ALA A 69 12.25 -17.15 7.15
C ALA A 69 11.74 -16.15 8.20
N LYS A 70 12.03 -14.88 8.00
CA LYS A 70 11.61 -13.79 8.90
C LYS A 70 11.07 -12.61 8.10
N VAL A 71 9.81 -12.26 8.32
CA VAL A 71 9.21 -11.03 7.82
C VAL A 71 9.52 -9.89 8.79
N THR A 72 10.12 -8.82 8.27
CA THR A 72 10.41 -7.58 9.01
C THR A 72 9.63 -6.43 8.40
N VAL A 73 8.86 -5.72 9.25
CA VAL A 73 8.02 -4.59 8.82
C VAL A 73 8.81 -3.28 8.87
N TYR A 74 8.64 -2.47 7.85
CA TYR A 74 9.21 -1.13 7.70
C TYR A 74 8.06 -0.16 7.37
N GLY A 75 7.47 0.43 8.41
CA GLY A 75 6.37 1.39 8.30
C GLY A 75 6.83 2.83 8.09
N SER A 76 5.86 3.76 8.13
CA SER A 76 6.11 5.22 8.09
C SER A 76 7.00 5.67 6.93
N SER A 77 6.84 5.05 5.75
CA SER A 77 7.65 5.36 4.56
C SER A 77 9.16 5.17 4.72
N GLN A 78 9.65 4.38 5.68
CA GLN A 78 11.09 4.14 5.90
C GLN A 78 11.79 3.60 4.65
N LEU A 79 11.09 2.83 3.82
CA LEU A 79 11.62 2.30 2.57
C LEU A 79 11.17 3.12 1.33
N GLY A 80 10.51 4.25 1.53
CA GLY A 80 10.06 5.18 0.49
C GLY A 80 8.55 5.32 0.39
N SER A 81 8.08 6.16 -0.55
CA SER A 81 6.67 6.33 -0.89
C SER A 81 6.09 5.06 -1.54
N ASP A 82 4.76 5.02 -1.73
CA ASP A 82 4.11 3.88 -2.40
C ASP A 82 4.69 3.62 -3.80
N GLU A 83 5.02 4.65 -4.58
CA GLU A 83 5.67 4.48 -5.89
C GLU A 83 7.05 3.84 -5.77
N VAL A 84 7.84 4.28 -4.79
CA VAL A 84 9.17 3.72 -4.55
C VAL A 84 9.07 2.27 -4.08
N LEU A 85 8.09 1.96 -3.23
CA LEU A 85 7.83 0.60 -2.76
C LEU A 85 7.41 -0.32 -3.91
N LEU A 86 6.52 0.12 -4.80
CA LEU A 86 6.14 -0.65 -5.99
C LEU A 86 7.34 -0.90 -6.91
N GLN A 87 8.21 0.10 -7.12
CA GLN A 87 9.45 -0.10 -7.87
C GLN A 87 10.37 -1.12 -7.19
N LYS A 88 10.54 -1.04 -5.86
CA LYS A 88 11.35 -1.97 -5.07
C LYS A 88 10.81 -3.39 -5.07
N LEU A 89 9.48 -3.58 -5.03
CA LEU A 89 8.84 -4.89 -5.25
C LEU A 89 9.22 -5.48 -6.60
N LYS A 90 9.09 -4.70 -7.68
CA LYS A 90 9.42 -5.14 -9.04
C LYS A 90 10.89 -5.49 -9.20
N LEU A 91 11.78 -4.77 -8.52
CA LEU A 91 13.22 -5.05 -8.51
C LEU A 91 13.59 -6.23 -7.60
N GLY A 92 12.72 -6.61 -6.65
CA GLY A 92 12.98 -7.64 -5.65
C GLY A 92 13.92 -7.19 -4.53
N THR A 93 13.96 -5.89 -4.21
CA THR A 93 14.70 -5.32 -3.07
C THR A 93 13.84 -5.10 -1.83
N VAL A 94 12.52 -5.18 -2.01
CA VAL A 94 11.47 -5.34 -1.00
C VAL A 94 10.63 -6.51 -1.45
N ASP A 95 10.15 -7.33 -0.52
CA ASP A 95 9.43 -8.58 -0.81
C ASP A 95 7.94 -8.37 -0.80
N PHE A 96 7.42 -7.57 0.16
CA PHE A 96 6.00 -7.26 0.33
C PHE A 96 5.76 -5.78 0.50
N SER A 97 4.58 -5.31 0.06
CA SER A 97 4.10 -3.96 0.35
C SER A 97 2.57 -3.94 0.45
N LEU A 98 2.03 -2.86 1.04
CA LEU A 98 0.60 -2.62 1.26
C LEU A 98 0.12 -1.35 0.55
N PRO A 99 0.20 -1.27 -0.78
CA PRO A 99 -0.38 -0.16 -1.52
C PRO A 99 -1.92 -0.20 -1.50
N SER A 100 -2.53 0.97 -1.70
CA SER A 100 -3.97 1.15 -1.86
C SER A 100 -4.27 1.86 -3.19
N THR A 101 -4.77 3.09 -3.16
CA THR A 101 -5.16 3.93 -4.31
C THR A 101 -4.14 3.95 -5.47
N ILE A 102 -2.84 3.92 -5.16
CA ILE A 102 -1.77 3.95 -6.16
C ILE A 102 -1.86 2.82 -7.19
N MET A 103 -2.51 1.70 -6.87
CA MET A 103 -2.63 0.56 -7.78
C MET A 103 -3.39 0.90 -9.06
N SER A 104 -4.29 1.88 -9.04
CA SER A 104 -4.97 2.41 -10.22
C SER A 104 -4.04 3.11 -11.22
N THR A 105 -2.80 3.44 -10.82
CA THR A 105 -1.76 3.98 -11.73
C THR A 105 -0.94 2.89 -12.41
N VAL A 106 -1.03 1.66 -11.93
CA VAL A 106 -0.30 0.49 -12.44
C VAL A 106 -1.19 -0.37 -13.34
N VAL A 107 -2.43 -0.54 -12.92
CA VAL A 107 -3.49 -1.30 -13.59
C VAL A 107 -4.76 -0.45 -13.56
N ASP A 108 -5.19 0.05 -14.71
CA ASP A 108 -6.31 0.98 -14.82
C ASP A 108 -7.61 0.44 -14.22
N GLN A 109 -7.83 -0.87 -14.29
CA GLN A 109 -9.00 -1.55 -13.74
C GLN A 109 -9.11 -1.46 -12.21
N PHE A 110 -8.00 -1.24 -11.47
CA PHE A 110 -8.05 -0.95 -10.04
C PHE A 110 -8.75 0.39 -9.72
N GLY A 111 -8.96 1.22 -10.74
CA GLY A 111 -9.83 2.39 -10.66
C GLY A 111 -11.27 2.06 -10.28
N LEU A 112 -11.71 0.79 -10.37
CA LEU A 112 -12.98 0.33 -9.82
C LEU A 112 -13.16 0.76 -8.36
N PHE A 113 -12.12 0.59 -7.53
CA PHE A 113 -12.13 0.96 -6.10
C PHE A 113 -11.89 2.46 -5.85
N GLU A 114 -11.79 3.26 -6.91
CA GLU A 114 -11.78 4.72 -6.86
C GLU A 114 -13.14 5.33 -7.26
N MET A 115 -14.11 4.49 -7.65
CA MET A 115 -15.44 4.97 -8.02
C MET A 115 -16.20 5.41 -6.76
N PRO A 116 -16.68 6.68 -6.75
CA PRO A 116 -17.35 7.24 -5.59
C PRO A 116 -18.61 6.44 -5.22
N TYR A 117 -18.74 6.09 -3.93
CA TYR A 117 -19.93 5.39 -3.40
C TYR A 117 -20.23 4.04 -4.06
N LEU A 118 -19.26 3.42 -4.78
CA LEU A 118 -19.45 2.10 -5.39
C LEU A 118 -19.60 1.03 -4.31
N VAL A 119 -18.69 0.97 -3.36
CA VAL A 119 -18.74 0.03 -2.24
C VAL A 119 -19.71 0.56 -1.19
N LYS A 120 -20.75 -0.24 -0.88
CA LYS A 120 -21.80 0.12 0.08
C LYS A 120 -21.35 -0.05 1.53
N ASP A 121 -20.72 -1.19 1.81
CA ASP A 121 -20.27 -1.62 3.12
C ASP A 121 -19.17 -2.68 3.01
N ARG A 122 -18.63 -3.14 4.14
CA ARG A 122 -17.56 -4.16 4.20
C ARG A 122 -18.00 -5.50 3.62
N GLU A 123 -19.25 -5.91 3.83
CA GLU A 123 -19.79 -7.15 3.28
C GLU A 123 -19.94 -7.07 1.75
N HIS A 124 -20.32 -5.92 1.23
CA HIS A 124 -20.31 -5.69 -0.22
C HIS A 124 -18.89 -5.77 -0.79
N MET A 125 -17.89 -5.17 -0.13
CA MET A 125 -16.48 -5.28 -0.54
C MET A 125 -16.01 -6.73 -0.59
N LYS A 126 -16.38 -7.54 0.40
CA LYS A 126 -16.05 -8.97 0.45
C LYS A 126 -16.62 -9.72 -0.75
N ARG A 127 -17.88 -9.47 -1.09
CA ARG A 127 -18.51 -10.06 -2.29
C ARG A 127 -17.80 -9.64 -3.58
N ILE A 128 -17.39 -8.35 -3.68
CA ILE A 128 -16.61 -7.86 -4.83
C ILE A 128 -15.24 -8.55 -4.89
N GLU A 129 -14.59 -8.72 -3.76
CA GLU A 129 -13.32 -9.45 -3.71
C GLU A 129 -13.47 -10.87 -4.25
N GLU A 130 -14.45 -11.62 -3.72
CA GLU A 130 -14.67 -13.01 -4.11
C GLU A 130 -15.06 -13.15 -5.59
N ALA A 131 -15.97 -12.32 -6.09
CA ALA A 131 -16.54 -12.47 -7.41
C ALA A 131 -15.78 -11.74 -8.54
N VAL A 132 -15.00 -10.69 -8.21
CA VAL A 132 -14.37 -9.81 -9.21
C VAL A 132 -12.87 -9.73 -9.04
N PHE A 133 -12.36 -9.51 -7.82
CA PHE A 133 -10.95 -9.20 -7.64
C PHE A 133 -10.03 -10.33 -8.12
N TRP A 134 -10.25 -11.54 -7.63
CA TRP A 134 -9.35 -12.67 -7.90
C TRP A 134 -9.39 -13.14 -9.35
N SER A 135 -10.55 -13.05 -10.02
CA SER A 135 -10.71 -13.46 -11.42
C SER A 135 -10.25 -12.42 -12.42
N ASP A 136 -10.48 -11.14 -12.14
CA ASP A 136 -10.32 -10.08 -13.15
C ASP A 136 -9.12 -9.15 -12.84
N LEU A 137 -8.90 -8.78 -11.59
CA LEU A 137 -7.90 -7.76 -11.22
C LEU A 137 -6.56 -8.35 -10.82
N ALA A 138 -6.55 -9.44 -10.05
CA ALA A 138 -5.32 -10.06 -9.57
C ALA A 138 -4.40 -10.53 -10.71
N PRO A 139 -4.89 -11.18 -11.79
CA PRO A 139 -4.05 -11.56 -12.92
C PRO A 139 -3.42 -10.36 -13.63
N LEU A 140 -4.13 -9.23 -13.74
CA LEU A 140 -3.59 -8.00 -14.34
C LEU A 140 -2.45 -7.41 -13.51
N SER A 141 -2.61 -7.43 -12.18
CA SER A 141 -1.56 -7.01 -11.24
C SER A 141 -0.34 -7.93 -11.33
N GLU A 142 -0.55 -9.24 -11.37
CA GLU A 142 0.54 -10.23 -11.46
C GLU A 142 1.31 -10.09 -12.78
N ALA A 143 0.64 -9.83 -13.89
CA ALA A 143 1.27 -9.55 -15.18
C ALA A 143 2.16 -8.29 -15.17
N LYS A 144 1.91 -7.34 -14.24
CA LYS A 144 2.77 -6.16 -14.02
C LYS A 144 3.92 -6.41 -13.04
N GLY A 145 3.99 -7.61 -12.44
CA GLY A 145 5.05 -8.00 -11.50
C GLY A 145 4.65 -7.88 -10.03
N TYR A 146 3.36 -7.72 -9.72
CA TYR A 146 2.81 -7.56 -8.38
C TYR A 146 1.79 -8.66 -8.10
N ARG A 147 2.15 -9.63 -7.26
CA ARG A 147 1.29 -10.75 -6.89
C ARG A 147 0.46 -10.42 -5.66
N PRO A 148 -0.87 -10.30 -5.77
CA PRO A 148 -1.72 -10.15 -4.61
C PRO A 148 -1.75 -11.44 -3.77
N LEU A 149 -1.57 -11.31 -2.46
CA LEU A 149 -1.70 -12.39 -1.49
C LEU A 149 -3.01 -12.29 -0.72
N ALA A 150 -3.47 -11.07 -0.44
CA ALA A 150 -4.74 -10.79 0.22
C ALA A 150 -5.24 -9.38 -0.16
N VAL A 151 -6.55 -9.18 0.02
CA VAL A 151 -7.20 -7.87 -0.08
C VAL A 151 -7.65 -7.49 1.32
N TRP A 152 -6.89 -6.60 1.94
CA TRP A 152 -7.20 -6.06 3.26
C TRP A 152 -7.93 -4.74 3.17
N GLU A 153 -8.19 -4.13 4.31
CA GLU A 153 -8.88 -2.86 4.40
C GLU A 153 -7.91 -1.70 4.67
N ASN A 154 -8.07 -0.60 3.93
CA ASN A 154 -7.59 0.72 4.34
C ASN A 154 -8.76 1.51 4.96
N GLY A 155 -9.98 1.40 4.39
CA GLY A 155 -11.22 1.87 4.97
C GLY A 155 -11.99 2.88 4.14
N PHE A 156 -13.14 3.32 4.69
CA PHE A 156 -13.93 4.43 4.16
C PHE A 156 -13.20 5.75 4.40
N ARG A 157 -13.23 6.63 3.40
CA ARG A 157 -12.46 7.86 3.41
C ARG A 157 -13.33 9.07 3.63
N HIS A 158 -12.83 9.99 4.45
CA HIS A 158 -13.45 11.23 4.87
C HIS A 158 -12.56 12.41 4.50
N ILE A 159 -13.12 13.62 4.48
CA ILE A 159 -12.38 14.85 4.16
C ILE A 159 -12.06 15.59 5.45
N THR A 160 -10.80 16.04 5.61
CA THR A 160 -10.47 17.07 6.59
C THR A 160 -10.02 18.33 5.90
N ASN A 161 -10.34 19.50 6.48
CA ASN A 161 -9.84 20.79 6.04
C ASN A 161 -9.80 21.78 7.22
N LYS A 162 -9.16 22.95 7.01
CA LYS A 162 -9.00 23.97 8.05
C LYS A 162 -10.02 25.11 7.96
N ASP A 163 -10.75 25.26 6.85
CA ASP A 163 -11.45 26.49 6.53
C ASP A 163 -12.93 26.47 6.94
N HIS A 164 -13.67 25.40 6.60
CA HIS A 164 -15.11 25.28 6.90
C HIS A 164 -15.62 23.84 6.74
N PRO A 165 -16.79 23.49 7.32
CA PRO A 165 -17.41 22.18 7.14
C PRO A 165 -17.78 21.95 5.67
N ILE A 166 -17.47 20.75 5.13
CA ILE A 166 -17.92 20.33 3.80
C ILE A 166 -19.21 19.54 3.96
N ARG A 167 -20.33 20.08 3.48
CA ARG A 167 -21.66 19.44 3.51
C ARG A 167 -22.13 19.00 2.15
N THR A 168 -21.73 19.70 1.10
CA THR A 168 -22.08 19.46 -0.30
C THR A 168 -20.81 19.55 -1.19
N PRO A 169 -20.84 19.04 -2.43
CA PRO A 169 -19.72 19.25 -3.38
C PRO A 169 -19.37 20.74 -3.55
N GLY A 170 -20.37 21.64 -3.51
CA GLY A 170 -20.14 23.08 -3.68
C GLY A 170 -19.21 23.68 -2.62
N ASP A 171 -19.18 23.10 -1.41
CA ASP A 171 -18.30 23.55 -0.34
C ASP A 171 -16.83 23.22 -0.59
N LEU A 172 -16.52 22.36 -1.56
CA LEU A 172 -15.16 22.08 -1.98
C LEU A 172 -14.60 23.08 -3.00
N GLN A 173 -15.44 24.06 -3.44
CA GLN A 173 -15.04 25.03 -4.46
C GLN A 173 -13.77 25.79 -4.04
N GLY A 174 -12.69 25.61 -4.79
CA GLY A 174 -11.43 26.31 -4.59
C GLY A 174 -10.51 25.74 -3.51
N ILE A 175 -10.96 24.76 -2.71
CA ILE A 175 -10.15 24.07 -1.69
C ILE A 175 -8.96 23.38 -2.37
N LYS A 176 -7.74 23.68 -1.94
CA LYS A 176 -6.52 22.96 -2.32
C LYS A 176 -6.47 21.65 -1.55
N LEU A 177 -7.02 20.61 -2.16
CA LEU A 177 -7.18 19.32 -1.52
C LEU A 177 -6.02 18.37 -1.91
N ARG A 178 -5.27 17.91 -0.94
CA ARG A 178 -4.30 16.84 -1.20
C ARG A 178 -5.02 15.53 -1.48
N THR A 179 -4.59 14.83 -2.52
CA THR A 179 -5.03 13.45 -2.81
C THR A 179 -3.84 12.51 -2.91
N PRO A 180 -4.01 11.19 -2.72
CA PRO A 180 -3.02 10.23 -3.19
C PRO A 180 -2.93 10.27 -4.72
N LYS A 181 -1.86 9.68 -5.28
CA LYS A 181 -1.75 9.57 -6.74
C LYS A 181 -2.78 8.59 -7.29
N GLY A 182 -3.51 9.04 -8.29
CA GLY A 182 -4.54 8.29 -8.99
C GLY A 182 -5.40 9.23 -9.82
N ARG A 183 -5.58 8.95 -11.12
CA ARG A 183 -6.33 9.86 -12.01
C ARG A 183 -7.80 9.99 -11.59
N TRP A 184 -8.39 8.91 -11.09
CA TRP A 184 -9.80 8.90 -10.72
C TRP A 184 -10.08 9.73 -9.47
N ARG A 185 -9.17 9.70 -8.49
CA ARG A 185 -9.26 10.54 -7.30
C ARG A 185 -9.15 12.02 -7.64
N VAL A 186 -8.24 12.40 -8.54
CA VAL A 186 -8.11 13.77 -9.04
C VAL A 186 -9.39 14.19 -9.75
N LYS A 187 -9.91 13.37 -10.68
CA LYS A 187 -11.15 13.67 -11.42
C LYS A 187 -12.37 13.78 -10.49
N MET A 188 -12.47 12.95 -9.49
CA MET A 188 -13.54 13.01 -8.48
C MET A 188 -13.57 14.39 -7.82
N PHE A 189 -12.45 14.81 -7.25
CA PHE A 189 -12.42 16.08 -6.54
C PHE A 189 -12.47 17.30 -7.46
N GLN A 190 -11.99 17.20 -8.69
CA GLN A 190 -12.24 18.24 -9.71
C GLN A 190 -13.74 18.36 -10.03
N ALA A 191 -14.45 17.24 -10.16
CA ALA A 191 -15.90 17.26 -10.39
C ALA A 191 -16.69 17.85 -9.22
N TYR A 192 -16.16 17.74 -7.99
CA TYR A 192 -16.71 18.36 -6.79
C TYR A 192 -16.30 19.84 -6.61
N GLY A 193 -15.45 20.40 -7.49
CA GLY A 193 -15.03 21.80 -7.48
C GLY A 193 -13.74 22.10 -6.73
N ALA A 194 -13.09 21.08 -6.13
CA ALA A 194 -11.81 21.26 -5.47
C ALA A 194 -10.65 21.46 -6.45
N ASN A 195 -9.51 21.89 -5.94
CA ASN A 195 -8.21 21.92 -6.61
C ASN A 195 -7.33 20.76 -6.09
N PRO A 196 -7.52 19.50 -6.58
CA PRO A 196 -6.80 18.35 -6.06
C PRO A 196 -5.33 18.37 -6.51
N THR A 197 -4.43 18.09 -5.57
CA THR A 197 -3.00 17.96 -5.81
C THR A 197 -2.50 16.61 -5.30
N PRO A 198 -2.06 15.71 -6.19
CA PRO A 198 -1.47 14.44 -5.79
C PRO A 198 -0.14 14.63 -5.07
N MET A 199 0.02 13.99 -3.89
CA MET A 199 1.22 14.11 -3.06
C MET A 199 1.44 12.83 -2.23
N PRO A 200 2.69 12.36 -2.03
CA PRO A 200 3.00 11.27 -1.11
C PRO A 200 2.52 11.56 0.32
N LEU A 201 2.11 10.51 1.05
CA LEU A 201 1.59 10.68 2.42
C LEU A 201 2.59 11.36 3.36
N SER A 202 3.87 11.04 3.23
CA SER A 202 4.95 11.60 4.06
C SER A 202 5.12 13.13 3.98
N GLU A 203 4.56 13.77 2.96
CA GLU A 203 4.65 15.22 2.74
C GLU A 203 3.40 15.98 3.23
N VAL A 204 2.30 15.25 3.52
CA VAL A 204 0.97 15.85 3.71
C VAL A 204 0.90 16.68 4.98
N PHE A 205 1.42 16.18 6.12
CA PHE A 205 1.34 16.91 7.38
C PHE A 205 1.98 18.30 7.26
N VAL A 206 3.17 18.39 6.68
CA VAL A 206 3.86 19.67 6.47
C VAL A 206 3.12 20.56 5.48
N ALA A 207 2.57 20.00 4.41
CA ALA A 207 1.80 20.75 3.43
C ALA A 207 0.51 21.36 4.04
N LEU A 208 -0.18 20.64 4.94
CA LEU A 208 -1.33 21.16 5.68
C LEU A 208 -0.90 22.22 6.71
N GLN A 209 0.16 21.94 7.49
CA GLN A 209 0.68 22.83 8.52
C GLN A 209 1.11 24.19 7.93
N THR A 210 1.75 24.19 6.77
CA THR A 210 2.23 25.41 6.10
C THR A 210 1.20 26.09 5.22
N GLY A 211 -0.01 25.50 5.04
CA GLY A 211 -1.07 26.05 4.19
C GLY A 211 -0.81 25.91 2.70
N VAL A 212 0.15 25.06 2.28
CA VAL A 212 0.31 24.66 0.87
C VAL A 212 -0.93 23.90 0.42
N MET A 213 -1.50 23.05 1.30
CA MET A 213 -2.79 22.41 1.14
C MET A 213 -3.75 22.90 2.21
N ASP A 214 -5.04 23.04 1.86
CA ASP A 214 -6.10 23.44 2.78
C ASP A 214 -6.74 22.21 3.45
N GLY A 215 -6.75 21.06 2.77
CA GLY A 215 -7.34 19.82 3.24
C GLY A 215 -6.73 18.58 2.60
N GLN A 216 -7.19 17.43 3.09
CA GLN A 216 -6.84 16.11 2.59
C GLN A 216 -8.02 15.13 2.77
N GLU A 217 -7.91 13.91 2.25
CA GLU A 217 -8.90 12.86 2.44
C GLU A 217 -8.22 11.53 2.78
N ASN A 218 -8.72 10.85 3.78
CA ASN A 218 -8.22 9.55 4.26
C ASN A 218 -9.24 8.85 5.17
N PRO A 219 -9.05 7.54 5.47
CA PRO A 219 -9.76 6.88 6.54
C PRO A 219 -9.43 7.47 7.93
N LEU A 220 -10.33 7.28 8.90
CA LEU A 220 -10.15 7.80 10.26
C LEU A 220 -8.84 7.32 10.90
N SER A 221 -8.46 6.06 10.67
CA SER A 221 -7.20 5.50 11.21
C SER A 221 -5.97 6.22 10.67
N MET A 222 -5.98 6.62 9.39
CA MET A 222 -4.90 7.40 8.79
C MET A 222 -4.89 8.85 9.27
N ILE A 223 -6.08 9.47 9.44
CA ILE A 223 -6.21 10.83 9.98
C ILE A 223 -5.61 10.90 11.38
N SER A 224 -6.00 9.96 12.25
CA SER A 224 -5.54 9.90 13.63
C SER A 224 -4.05 9.59 13.74
N SER A 225 -3.56 8.56 13.05
CA SER A 225 -2.17 8.11 13.16
C SER A 225 -1.16 9.09 12.56
N THR A 226 -1.58 9.86 11.53
CA THR A 226 -0.75 10.94 10.93
C THR A 226 -0.92 12.26 11.69
N LYS A 227 -1.79 12.30 12.72
CA LYS A 227 -2.06 13.47 13.55
C LYS A 227 -2.59 14.68 12.78
N PHE A 228 -3.40 14.46 11.76
CA PHE A 228 -3.97 15.56 11.00
C PHE A 228 -4.87 16.48 11.83
N GLN A 229 -5.46 15.99 12.92
CA GLN A 229 -6.21 16.79 13.89
C GLN A 229 -5.37 17.92 14.53
N GLU A 230 -4.04 17.86 14.48
CA GLU A 230 -3.18 18.96 14.98
C GLU A 230 -3.07 20.13 13.99
N VAL A 231 -3.46 19.93 12.72
CA VAL A 231 -3.29 20.90 11.61
C VAL A 231 -4.55 21.10 10.77
N GLN A 232 -5.65 20.47 11.16
CA GLN A 232 -6.97 20.58 10.53
C GLN A 232 -8.02 20.92 11.56
N THR A 233 -9.13 21.55 11.16
CA THR A 233 -10.21 21.97 12.05
C THR A 233 -11.47 21.14 11.85
N TYR A 234 -11.81 20.80 10.61
CA TYR A 234 -13.07 20.14 10.25
C TYR A 234 -12.83 18.73 9.76
N LEU A 235 -13.70 17.81 10.16
CA LEU A 235 -13.81 16.45 9.65
C LEU A 235 -15.23 16.22 9.10
N SER A 236 -15.35 16.14 7.79
CA SER A 236 -16.62 15.86 7.12
C SER A 236 -16.72 14.38 6.77
N LEU A 237 -17.75 13.71 7.30
CA LEU A 237 -17.97 12.27 7.18
C LEU A 237 -18.54 11.90 5.80
N THR A 238 -17.74 12.07 4.78
CA THR A 238 -18.18 11.92 3.39
C THR A 238 -18.34 10.47 2.93
N GLU A 239 -17.56 9.54 3.48
CA GLU A 239 -17.51 8.13 3.01
C GLU A 239 -17.47 8.00 1.49
N HIS A 240 -16.88 8.98 0.83
CA HIS A 240 -16.95 9.16 -0.62
C HIS A 240 -16.35 7.99 -1.41
N VAL A 241 -15.48 7.19 -0.79
CA VAL A 241 -14.92 5.96 -1.36
C VAL A 241 -14.43 5.02 -0.26
N TYR A 242 -14.63 3.72 -0.45
CA TYR A 242 -13.94 2.68 0.30
C TYR A 242 -12.68 2.27 -0.45
N THR A 243 -11.56 2.20 0.23
CA THR A 243 -10.29 1.78 -0.38
C THR A 243 -9.76 0.51 0.27
N PRO A 244 -9.52 -0.55 -0.53
CA PRO A 244 -8.75 -1.71 -0.06
C PRO A 244 -7.28 -1.35 0.14
N ALA A 245 -6.58 -2.16 0.95
CA ALA A 245 -5.14 -2.25 0.98
C ALA A 245 -4.74 -3.64 0.46
N TYR A 246 -3.83 -3.70 -0.49
CA TYR A 246 -3.45 -4.96 -1.11
C TYR A 246 -2.14 -5.45 -0.52
N LEU A 247 -2.14 -6.61 0.15
CA LEU A 247 -0.88 -7.25 0.47
C LEU A 247 -0.29 -7.84 -0.82
N LEU A 248 0.71 -7.17 -1.35
CA LEU A 248 1.39 -7.56 -2.58
C LEU A 248 2.76 -8.16 -2.29
N ALA A 249 3.09 -9.25 -2.99
CA ALA A 249 4.45 -9.74 -3.14
C ALA A 249 5.04 -9.29 -4.48
N GLY A 250 6.34 -9.00 -4.52
CA GLY A 250 7.06 -8.87 -5.78
C GLY A 250 7.18 -10.23 -6.47
N THR A 251 6.67 -10.37 -7.69
CA THR A 251 6.67 -11.67 -8.40
C THR A 251 8.07 -12.26 -8.48
N ARG A 252 9.11 -11.44 -8.69
CA ARG A 252 10.49 -11.88 -8.80
C ARG A 252 11.06 -12.46 -7.49
N SER A 253 10.81 -11.83 -6.35
CA SER A 253 11.24 -12.32 -5.05
C SER A 253 10.39 -13.52 -4.60
N TRP A 254 9.08 -13.47 -4.84
CA TRP A 254 8.16 -14.57 -4.54
C TRP A 254 8.54 -15.89 -5.19
N GLN A 255 8.88 -15.87 -6.49
CA GLN A 255 9.26 -17.08 -7.24
C GLN A 255 10.55 -17.74 -6.75
N LYS A 256 11.41 -17.01 -6.03
CA LYS A 256 12.66 -17.54 -5.45
C LYS A 256 12.48 -18.24 -4.11
N LEU A 257 11.33 -18.03 -3.46
CA LEU A 257 11.04 -18.65 -2.17
C LEU A 257 10.74 -20.15 -2.34
N PRO A 258 11.15 -20.98 -1.39
CA PRO A 258 10.70 -22.38 -1.30
C PRO A 258 9.16 -22.46 -1.29
N GLU A 259 8.61 -23.53 -1.83
CA GLU A 259 7.17 -23.69 -2.02
C GLU A 259 6.42 -23.67 -0.68
N ASP A 260 6.90 -24.39 0.30
CA ASP A 260 6.32 -24.47 1.64
C ASP A 260 6.31 -23.11 2.38
N ILE A 261 7.33 -22.26 2.16
CA ILE A 261 7.36 -20.88 2.67
C ILE A 261 6.30 -20.04 1.96
N ARG A 262 6.16 -20.16 0.63
CA ARG A 262 5.13 -19.44 -0.14
C ARG A 262 3.72 -19.83 0.31
N GLU A 263 3.46 -21.11 0.50
CA GLU A 263 2.17 -21.62 0.99
C GLU A 263 1.85 -21.10 2.38
N THR A 264 2.82 -21.12 3.29
CA THR A 264 2.68 -20.57 4.65
C THR A 264 2.36 -19.07 4.62
N LEU A 265 3.09 -18.29 3.83
CA LEU A 265 2.86 -16.85 3.70
C LEU A 265 1.50 -16.53 3.07
N GLN A 266 1.11 -17.28 2.02
CA GLN A 266 -0.19 -17.11 1.36
C GLN A 266 -1.36 -17.45 2.29
N ALA A 267 -1.27 -18.55 3.03
CA ALA A 267 -2.29 -18.93 4.00
C ALA A 267 -2.40 -17.91 5.13
N THR A 268 -1.25 -17.47 5.66
CA THR A 268 -1.21 -16.45 6.73
C THR A 268 -1.78 -15.11 6.28
N ALA A 269 -1.52 -14.69 5.04
CA ALA A 269 -2.09 -13.46 4.47
C ALA A 269 -3.63 -13.48 4.47
N ARG A 270 -4.22 -14.61 4.09
CA ARG A 270 -5.68 -14.81 4.09
C ARG A 270 -6.27 -14.89 5.50
N GLU A 271 -5.62 -15.61 6.40
CA GLU A 271 -6.05 -15.70 7.80
C GLU A 271 -5.98 -14.33 8.53
N THR A 272 -5.03 -13.48 8.15
CA THR A 272 -4.92 -12.14 8.72
C THR A 272 -6.08 -11.25 8.29
N GLN A 273 -6.73 -11.52 7.17
CA GLN A 273 -7.85 -10.73 6.64
C GLN A 273 -9.04 -10.64 7.62
N GLU A 274 -9.36 -11.72 8.34
CA GLU A 274 -10.42 -11.70 9.37
C GLU A 274 -10.09 -10.73 10.52
N PHE A 275 -8.83 -10.71 10.95
CA PHE A 275 -8.36 -9.74 11.92
C PHE A 275 -8.53 -8.31 11.39
N VAL A 276 -8.12 -8.05 10.13
CA VAL A 276 -8.15 -6.72 9.51
C VAL A 276 -9.58 -6.19 9.44
N HIS A 277 -10.54 -6.99 8.97
CA HIS A 277 -11.94 -6.56 8.85
C HIS A 277 -12.59 -6.28 10.20
N ARG A 278 -12.38 -7.15 11.20
CA ARG A 278 -12.87 -6.92 12.55
C ARG A 278 -12.26 -5.65 13.16
N ARG A 279 -10.94 -5.52 13.07
CA ARG A 279 -10.23 -4.37 13.64
C ARG A 279 -10.60 -3.06 12.93
N GLY A 280 -10.85 -3.10 11.62
CA GLY A 280 -11.31 -1.94 10.86
C GLY A 280 -12.65 -1.39 11.36
N ALA A 281 -13.60 -2.27 11.67
CA ALA A 281 -14.88 -1.86 12.24
C ALA A 281 -14.73 -1.25 13.66
N GLU A 282 -13.93 -1.90 14.53
CA GLU A 282 -13.65 -1.40 15.90
C GLU A 282 -12.96 -0.04 15.87
N ILE A 283 -11.96 0.15 15.01
CA ILE A 283 -11.20 1.40 14.89
C ILE A 283 -12.08 2.58 14.49
N ASP A 284 -13.02 2.40 13.57
CA ASP A 284 -13.85 3.51 13.08
C ASP A 284 -14.69 4.10 14.22
N GLU A 285 -15.29 3.24 15.09
CA GLU A 285 -16.06 3.71 16.27
C GLU A 285 -15.18 4.39 17.31
N GLU A 286 -14.02 3.79 17.63
CA GLU A 286 -13.09 4.32 18.62
C GLU A 286 -12.50 5.68 18.21
N LEU A 287 -12.15 5.81 16.93
CA LEU A 287 -11.40 6.95 16.44
C LEU A 287 -12.27 8.18 16.16
N LEU A 288 -13.53 8.02 15.81
CA LEU A 288 -14.41 9.17 15.61
C LEU A 288 -14.48 10.01 16.90
N THR A 289 -14.81 9.37 18.02
CA THR A 289 -14.85 10.03 19.35
C THR A 289 -13.49 10.65 19.70
N LYS A 290 -12.40 9.92 19.48
CA LYS A 290 -11.05 10.41 19.79
C LYS A 290 -10.63 11.63 18.95
N LEU A 291 -11.05 11.69 17.70
CA LEU A 291 -10.76 12.81 16.81
C LEU A 291 -11.57 14.06 17.16
N GLU A 292 -12.85 13.88 17.61
CA GLU A 292 -13.66 14.95 18.18
C GLU A 292 -13.05 15.50 19.48
N GLU A 293 -12.68 14.62 20.42
CA GLU A 293 -11.97 14.99 21.65
C GLU A 293 -10.61 15.66 21.35
N GLY A 294 -9.97 15.30 20.23
CA GLY A 294 -8.74 15.89 19.72
C GLY A 294 -8.91 17.27 19.07
N GLY A 295 -10.15 17.80 19.02
CA GLY A 295 -10.46 19.15 18.58
C GLY A 295 -10.98 19.29 17.15
N LEU A 296 -11.24 18.19 16.42
CA LEU A 296 -11.90 18.26 15.12
C LEU A 296 -13.40 18.53 15.28
N GLU A 297 -13.91 19.48 14.54
CA GLU A 297 -15.35 19.71 14.37
C GLU A 297 -15.89 18.74 13.32
N VAL A 298 -16.68 17.76 13.77
CA VAL A 298 -17.24 16.71 12.91
C VAL A 298 -18.60 17.13 12.35
N ASN A 299 -18.83 16.83 11.07
CA ASN A 299 -20.13 17.07 10.43
C ASN A 299 -20.51 15.97 9.43
N ASP A 300 -21.82 15.76 9.30
CA ASP A 300 -22.41 14.97 8.23
C ASP A 300 -22.48 15.76 6.92
N VAL A 301 -22.68 15.02 5.81
CA VAL A 301 -22.76 15.54 4.46
C VAL A 301 -24.06 15.17 3.77
N ASP A 302 -24.45 15.92 2.75
CA ASP A 302 -25.49 15.52 1.79
C ASP A 302 -24.89 14.48 0.80
N ARG A 303 -24.92 13.22 1.20
CA ARG A 303 -24.40 12.10 0.41
C ARG A 303 -25.00 12.08 -1.00
N LYS A 304 -26.33 12.37 -1.11
CA LYS A 304 -27.01 12.36 -2.41
C LYS A 304 -26.44 13.39 -3.38
N ALA A 305 -26.11 14.57 -2.89
CA ALA A 305 -25.48 15.61 -3.71
C ALA A 305 -24.11 15.17 -4.25
N PHE A 306 -23.31 14.45 -3.45
CA PHE A 306 -22.03 13.89 -3.89
C PHE A 306 -22.20 12.75 -4.88
N GLU A 307 -23.16 11.85 -4.67
CA GLU A 307 -23.50 10.77 -5.62
C GLU A 307 -23.91 11.35 -6.98
N ASP A 308 -24.77 12.37 -7.00
CA ASP A 308 -25.21 13.03 -8.23
C ASP A 308 -24.05 13.70 -8.98
N ALA A 309 -23.15 14.35 -8.26
CA ALA A 309 -21.94 14.96 -8.83
C ALA A 309 -20.94 13.92 -9.40
N SER A 310 -21.08 12.65 -9.02
CA SER A 310 -20.17 11.57 -9.41
C SER A 310 -20.50 10.90 -10.74
N THR A 311 -21.68 11.14 -11.31
CA THR A 311 -22.18 10.45 -12.53
C THR A 311 -21.24 10.56 -13.72
N GLY A 312 -20.57 11.69 -13.88
CA GLY A 312 -19.60 11.91 -14.95
C GLY A 312 -18.37 11.02 -14.86
N ILE A 313 -17.95 10.69 -13.63
CA ILE A 313 -16.78 9.86 -13.35
C ILE A 313 -17.05 8.41 -13.76
N TYR A 314 -18.21 7.88 -13.42
CA TYR A 314 -18.64 6.55 -13.82
C TYR A 314 -18.72 6.40 -15.34
N ARG A 315 -19.29 7.39 -16.03
CA ARG A 315 -19.35 7.40 -17.49
C ARG A 315 -17.95 7.35 -18.10
N GLU A 316 -17.05 8.20 -17.65
CA GLU A 316 -15.68 8.22 -18.15
C GLU A 316 -14.93 6.90 -17.86
N PHE A 317 -15.12 6.31 -16.69
CA PHE A 317 -14.53 5.01 -16.36
C PHE A 317 -15.02 3.94 -17.33
N ASN A 318 -16.33 3.88 -17.57
CA ASN A 318 -16.94 2.93 -18.51
C ASN A 318 -16.42 3.07 -19.94
N GLU A 319 -16.12 4.30 -20.37
CA GLU A 319 -15.68 4.60 -21.72
C GLU A 319 -14.18 4.40 -21.93
N THR A 320 -13.37 4.61 -20.88
CA THR A 320 -11.90 4.71 -21.04
C THR A 320 -11.12 3.55 -20.43
N VAL A 321 -11.73 2.76 -19.53
CA VAL A 321 -11.09 1.59 -18.92
C VAL A 321 -11.56 0.33 -19.63
N ASP A 322 -10.61 -0.47 -20.08
CA ASP A 322 -10.93 -1.76 -20.71
C ASP A 322 -11.69 -2.66 -19.75
N GLY A 323 -12.90 -3.13 -20.17
CA GLY A 323 -13.81 -3.87 -19.30
C GLY A 323 -14.46 -3.05 -18.17
N GLY A 324 -14.24 -1.73 -18.09
CA GLY A 324 -14.67 -0.87 -16.99
C GLY A 324 -16.16 -0.94 -16.70
N LYS A 325 -17.00 -0.89 -17.76
CA LYS A 325 -18.45 -1.03 -17.60
C LYS A 325 -18.85 -2.37 -16.99
N ALA A 326 -18.28 -3.47 -17.47
CA ALA A 326 -18.58 -4.81 -16.96
C ALA A 326 -18.17 -4.97 -15.50
N LEU A 327 -17.02 -4.40 -15.10
CA LEU A 327 -16.56 -4.40 -13.71
C LEU A 327 -17.53 -3.64 -12.80
N ILE A 328 -17.97 -2.44 -13.20
CA ILE A 328 -18.96 -1.66 -12.44
C ILE A 328 -20.27 -2.38 -12.33
N ASP A 329 -20.82 -2.88 -13.45
CA ASP A 329 -22.12 -3.58 -13.47
C ASP A 329 -22.09 -4.79 -12.52
N ARG A 330 -21.02 -5.59 -12.54
CA ARG A 330 -20.83 -6.73 -11.63
C ARG A 330 -20.73 -6.28 -10.18
N ALA A 331 -19.92 -5.26 -9.89
CA ALA A 331 -19.79 -4.75 -8.54
C ALA A 331 -21.13 -4.23 -8.01
N VAL A 332 -21.88 -3.49 -8.81
CA VAL A 332 -23.20 -2.98 -8.42
C VAL A 332 -24.21 -4.13 -8.19
N ALA A 333 -24.21 -5.16 -9.01
CA ALA A 333 -25.10 -6.31 -8.86
C ALA A 333 -24.86 -7.08 -7.54
N LEU A 334 -23.70 -6.96 -6.94
CA LEU A 334 -23.34 -7.60 -5.67
C LEU A 334 -23.77 -6.79 -4.41
N ARG A 335 -24.41 -5.61 -4.58
CA ARG A 335 -24.74 -4.71 -3.46
C ARG A 335 -25.66 -5.32 -2.41
N ASP A 336 -26.68 -6.04 -2.85
CA ASP A 336 -27.79 -6.50 -1.98
C ASP A 336 -27.73 -8.00 -1.65
N GLY A 337 -26.64 -8.67 -1.99
CA GLY A 337 -26.42 -10.06 -1.60
C GLY A 337 -27.25 -11.11 -2.35
N GLU A 338 -27.95 -10.71 -3.40
CA GLU A 338 -28.68 -11.62 -4.32
C GLU A 338 -27.77 -11.92 -5.51
N GLY A 339 -26.83 -12.88 -5.35
CA GLY A 339 -25.95 -13.34 -6.40
C GLY A 339 -25.60 -14.81 -6.24
#